data_ceee1a26a5e5105a42036727bad5fd78
#
_entry.id   ceee1a26a5e5105a42036727bad5fd78
#
_cell.length_a   1.000
_cell.length_b   1.000
_cell.length_c   1.000
_cell.angle_alpha   90.00
_cell.angle_beta   90.00
_cell.angle_gamma   90.00
#
_symmetry.space_group_name_H-M   'P 1'
#
loop_
_entity.id
_entity.type
_entity.pdbx_description
1 polymer ?
#
loop_
_entity_poly.entity_id
_entity_poly.type
_entity_poly.pdbx_seq_one_letter_code
_entity_poly.pdbx_strand_id
1 'polypeptide(L)'
;MSRFFIGDNLKFRYEPFPIGQMVPMVDASAYAEMLANWPKKELFEYVPRLGNKYSLSEKCHPEQFAAVIRDTPIWSRFDAWIRSEAFVTEVMQTLAAHHIDLGYREGVTKARQTMKNVLAMLRGRRSHRGARFAGAWEFQMMPAAGGHILPHTDTPSKIVTMTLAVIGENEWTPAVGGGIDINRPR
;
A
#
# COMPACT_ATOMS: atom_id res chain seq x y z
N MET A 1 -2.70 1.94 19.84
CA MET A 1 -3.28 1.57 18.52
C MET A 1 -2.84 0.16 18.22
N SER A 2 -3.74 -0.73 17.82
CA SER A 2 -3.36 -2.10 17.45
C SER A 2 -2.54 -2.07 16.17
N ARG A 3 -1.40 -2.75 16.18
CA ARG A 3 -0.58 -2.96 14.99
C ARG A 3 -1.28 -4.01 14.12
N PHE A 4 -1.51 -3.73 12.86
CA PHE A 4 -2.15 -4.70 11.96
C PHE A 4 -1.13 -5.65 11.34
N PHE A 5 0.05 -5.16 10.95
CA PHE A 5 1.03 -6.00 10.28
C PHE A 5 1.92 -6.77 11.26
N ILE A 6 2.13 -8.03 10.94
CA ILE A 6 3.05 -8.93 11.64
C ILE A 6 4.39 -8.84 10.91
N GLY A 7 5.27 -7.90 11.30
CA GLY A 7 6.49 -7.58 10.56
C GLY A 7 7.59 -8.64 10.51
N ASP A 8 7.50 -9.71 11.33
CA ASP A 8 8.63 -10.61 11.61
C ASP A 8 8.97 -11.59 10.47
N ASN A 9 8.08 -11.72 9.48
CA ASN A 9 8.25 -12.64 8.34
C ASN A 9 8.38 -11.95 6.99
N LEU A 10 8.64 -10.63 6.97
CA LEU A 10 8.85 -9.87 5.75
C LEU A 10 10.17 -10.29 5.07
N LYS A 11 10.07 -10.66 3.80
CA LYS A 11 11.20 -11.03 2.95
C LYS A 11 11.28 -10.10 1.76
N PHE A 12 12.47 -9.63 1.41
CA PHE A 12 12.70 -8.80 0.23
C PHE A 12 13.47 -9.54 -0.86
N ARG A 13 13.04 -9.30 -2.09
CA ARG A 13 13.80 -9.54 -3.32
C ARG A 13 14.17 -8.18 -3.90
N TYR A 14 15.43 -7.98 -4.28
CA TYR A 14 15.94 -6.66 -4.71
C TYR A 14 16.00 -6.48 -6.22
N GLU A 15 15.83 -7.57 -6.99
CA GLU A 15 15.82 -7.53 -8.45
C GLU A 15 14.40 -7.74 -9.01
N PRO A 16 13.93 -6.91 -9.97
CA PRO A 16 14.60 -5.76 -10.60
C PRO A 16 14.56 -4.48 -9.76
N PHE A 17 13.83 -4.45 -8.67
CA PHE A 17 13.75 -3.41 -7.65
C PHE A 17 13.25 -4.04 -6.34
N PRO A 18 13.33 -3.36 -5.18
CA PRO A 18 12.92 -3.95 -3.91
C PRO A 18 11.43 -4.33 -3.89
N ILE A 19 11.15 -5.61 -3.68
CA ILE A 19 9.82 -6.18 -3.57
C ILE A 19 9.76 -6.96 -2.26
N GLY A 20 8.92 -6.52 -1.33
CA GLY A 20 8.65 -7.20 -0.07
C GLY A 20 7.46 -8.15 -0.17
N GLN A 21 7.58 -9.30 0.47
CA GLN A 21 6.48 -10.24 0.67
C GLN A 21 6.39 -10.62 2.14
N MET A 22 5.18 -10.59 2.67
CA MET A 22 4.87 -10.93 4.07
C MET A 22 3.69 -11.90 4.11
N VAL A 23 3.89 -13.08 4.66
CA VAL A 23 2.85 -14.12 4.79
C VAL A 23 3.00 -14.84 6.13
N PRO A 24 2.02 -14.75 7.04
CA PRO A 24 0.85 -13.87 7.01
C PRO A 24 1.23 -12.39 7.16
N MET A 25 0.43 -11.50 6.59
CA MET A 25 0.64 -10.06 6.72
C MET A 25 -0.12 -9.47 7.90
N VAL A 26 -1.27 -10.02 8.22
CA VAL A 26 -2.19 -9.60 9.28
C VAL A 26 -2.45 -10.77 10.20
N ASP A 27 -2.69 -10.53 11.49
CA ASP A 27 -3.06 -11.62 12.41
C ASP A 27 -4.37 -12.30 11.99
N ALA A 28 -4.52 -13.57 12.36
CA ALA A 28 -5.62 -14.41 11.90
C ALA A 28 -7.00 -13.86 12.30
N SER A 29 -7.11 -13.23 13.49
CA SER A 29 -8.40 -12.72 13.98
C SER A 29 -8.81 -11.46 13.20
N ALA A 30 -7.88 -10.54 12.99
CA ALA A 30 -8.11 -9.34 12.17
C ALA A 30 -8.40 -9.71 10.71
N TYR A 31 -7.70 -10.70 10.16
CA TYR A 31 -7.95 -11.21 8.81
C TYR A 31 -9.36 -11.80 8.66
N ALA A 32 -9.78 -12.64 9.60
CA ALA A 32 -11.12 -13.20 9.61
C ALA A 32 -12.21 -12.11 9.72
N GLU A 33 -11.98 -11.09 10.54
CA GLU A 33 -12.89 -9.94 10.66
C GLU A 33 -12.94 -9.12 9.38
N MET A 34 -11.80 -8.88 8.70
CA MET A 34 -11.74 -8.22 7.40
C MET A 34 -12.50 -8.98 6.33
N LEU A 35 -12.32 -10.29 6.26
CA LEU A 35 -12.99 -11.15 5.31
C LEU A 35 -14.52 -11.17 5.53
N ALA A 36 -14.96 -11.35 6.78
CA ALA A 36 -16.38 -11.36 7.13
C ALA A 36 -17.08 -10.01 6.87
N ASN A 37 -16.33 -8.92 6.84
CA ASN A 37 -16.84 -7.57 6.63
C ASN A 37 -16.37 -6.95 5.31
N TRP A 38 -16.03 -7.78 4.31
CA TRP A 38 -15.67 -7.26 2.98
C TRP A 38 -16.86 -6.52 2.37
N PRO A 39 -16.64 -5.32 1.79
CA PRO A 39 -17.72 -4.53 1.22
C PRO A 39 -18.44 -5.28 0.10
N LYS A 40 -19.78 -5.10 0.01
CA LYS A 40 -20.59 -5.70 -1.05
C LYS A 40 -20.21 -5.13 -2.41
N LYS A 41 -20.26 -5.96 -3.45
CA LYS A 41 -19.87 -5.62 -4.83
C LYS A 41 -20.56 -4.37 -5.36
N GLU A 42 -21.80 -4.14 -5.00
CA GLU A 42 -22.64 -3.02 -5.46
C GLU A 42 -22.11 -1.66 -5.01
N LEU A 43 -21.22 -1.63 -4.02
CA LEU A 43 -20.56 -0.41 -3.53
C LEU A 43 -19.37 0.00 -4.39
N PHE A 44 -18.89 -0.86 -5.27
CA PHE A 44 -17.70 -0.60 -6.07
C PHE A 44 -18.03 0.02 -7.41
N GLU A 45 -17.23 0.96 -7.86
CA GLU A 45 -17.25 1.50 -9.21
C GLU A 45 -16.43 0.63 -10.16
N TYR A 46 -16.98 0.33 -11.34
CA TYR A 46 -16.24 -0.32 -12.41
C TYR A 46 -15.29 0.67 -13.08
N VAL A 47 -14.00 0.33 -13.17
CA VAL A 47 -12.94 1.23 -13.65
C VAL A 47 -12.23 0.66 -14.89
N PRO A 48 -12.88 0.68 -16.09
CA PRO A 48 -12.37 0.01 -17.30
C PRO A 48 -11.06 0.61 -17.83
N ARG A 49 -10.79 1.90 -17.57
CA ARG A 49 -9.56 2.58 -18.03
C ARG A 49 -8.27 1.99 -17.45
N LEU A 50 -8.35 1.27 -16.33
CA LEU A 50 -7.21 0.66 -15.65
C LEU A 50 -7.17 -0.87 -15.83
N GLY A 51 -8.05 -1.41 -16.65
CA GLY A 51 -8.21 -2.84 -16.85
C GLY A 51 -9.63 -3.30 -16.50
N ASN A 52 -9.83 -4.57 -16.20
CA ASN A 52 -11.11 -5.11 -15.77
C ASN A 52 -11.13 -5.23 -14.25
N LYS A 53 -11.38 -4.12 -13.56
CA LYS A 53 -11.40 -4.04 -12.09
C LYS A 53 -12.52 -3.15 -11.57
N TYR A 54 -12.84 -3.36 -10.31
CA TYR A 54 -13.73 -2.53 -9.51
C TYR A 54 -12.93 -1.86 -8.39
N SER A 55 -13.28 -0.63 -8.03
CA SER A 55 -12.64 0.14 -6.95
C SER A 55 -13.68 0.79 -6.04
N LEU A 56 -13.39 0.81 -4.75
CA LEU A 56 -14.12 1.58 -3.75
C LEU A 56 -13.08 2.38 -2.96
N SER A 57 -13.11 3.70 -3.09
CA SER A 57 -12.09 4.59 -2.54
C SER A 57 -12.61 6.02 -2.39
N GLU A 58 -11.79 6.90 -1.82
CA GLU A 58 -12.07 8.35 -1.78
C GLU A 58 -12.23 8.98 -3.18
N LYS A 59 -11.72 8.33 -4.24
CA LYS A 59 -11.84 8.81 -5.63
C LYS A 59 -12.98 8.15 -6.39
N CYS A 60 -13.28 6.91 -6.02
CA CYS A 60 -14.34 6.10 -6.62
C CYS A 60 -15.36 5.81 -5.52
N HIS A 61 -16.57 6.35 -5.64
CA HIS A 61 -17.64 6.25 -4.63
C HIS A 61 -17.26 6.75 -3.24
N PRO A 62 -16.86 8.03 -3.07
CA PRO A 62 -16.34 8.56 -1.80
C PRO A 62 -17.31 8.44 -0.62
N GLU A 63 -18.61 8.62 -0.85
CA GLU A 63 -19.62 8.52 0.20
C GLU A 63 -19.78 7.08 0.71
N GLN A 64 -19.82 6.11 -0.20
CA GLN A 64 -19.88 4.69 0.10
C GLN A 64 -18.62 4.22 0.82
N PHE A 65 -17.45 4.68 0.37
CA PHE A 65 -16.17 4.39 1.03
C PHE A 65 -16.17 4.92 2.48
N ALA A 66 -16.58 6.18 2.67
CA ALA A 66 -16.66 6.77 3.99
C ALA A 66 -17.68 6.06 4.89
N ALA A 67 -18.82 5.62 4.33
CA ALA A 67 -19.83 4.87 5.06
C ALA A 67 -19.29 3.50 5.53
N VAL A 68 -18.62 2.75 4.65
CA VAL A 68 -18.00 1.46 5.02
C VAL A 68 -16.99 1.64 6.16
N ILE A 69 -16.15 2.66 6.09
CA ILE A 69 -15.17 2.93 7.15
C ILE A 69 -15.86 3.31 8.46
N ARG A 70 -16.87 4.18 8.43
CA ARG A 70 -17.59 4.63 9.62
C ARG A 70 -18.36 3.49 10.30
N ASP A 71 -19.05 2.69 9.49
CA ASP A 71 -20.05 1.74 9.97
C ASP A 71 -19.47 0.33 10.26
N THR A 72 -18.20 0.10 9.89
CA THR A 72 -17.55 -1.20 10.05
C THR A 72 -16.30 -1.08 10.94
N PRO A 73 -16.32 -1.59 12.19
CA PRO A 73 -15.25 -1.37 13.16
C PRO A 73 -13.85 -1.78 12.68
N ILE A 74 -13.71 -2.91 11.97
CA ILE A 74 -12.40 -3.35 11.47
C ILE A 74 -11.83 -2.36 10.47
N TRP A 75 -12.65 -1.87 9.53
CA TRP A 75 -12.21 -0.92 8.51
C TRP A 75 -11.96 0.47 9.10
N SER A 76 -12.72 0.88 10.11
CA SER A 76 -12.46 2.09 10.88
C SER A 76 -11.09 2.05 11.56
N ARG A 77 -10.77 0.92 12.23
CA ARG A 77 -9.46 0.73 12.88
C ARG A 77 -8.32 0.68 11.86
N PHE A 78 -8.53 0.01 10.73
CA PHE A 78 -7.55 -0.12 9.66
C PHE A 78 -7.26 1.24 9.03
N ASP A 79 -8.30 2.03 8.68
CA ASP A 79 -8.16 3.37 8.13
C ASP A 79 -7.39 4.30 9.08
N ALA A 80 -7.80 4.33 10.35
CA ALA A 80 -7.13 5.14 11.36
C ALA A 80 -5.65 4.77 11.52
N TRP A 81 -5.31 3.48 11.41
CA TRP A 81 -3.93 3.02 11.49
C TRP A 81 -3.12 3.39 10.25
N ILE A 82 -3.62 3.12 9.04
CA ILE A 82 -2.94 3.47 7.76
C ILE A 82 -2.66 4.98 7.68
N ARG A 83 -3.57 5.82 8.19
CA ARG A 83 -3.42 7.29 8.16
C ARG A 83 -2.56 7.84 9.29
N SER A 84 -2.13 7.00 10.22
CA SER A 84 -1.34 7.44 11.37
C SER A 84 0.14 7.71 11.01
N GLU A 85 0.76 8.63 11.73
CA GLU A 85 2.21 8.84 11.67
C GLU A 85 2.99 7.58 12.11
N ALA A 86 2.40 6.79 13.01
CA ALA A 86 3.00 5.54 13.47
C ALA A 86 3.16 4.53 12.32
N PHE A 87 2.15 4.38 11.45
CA PHE A 87 2.24 3.54 10.27
C PHE A 87 3.34 3.99 9.32
N VAL A 88 3.38 5.28 9.00
CA VAL A 88 4.42 5.83 8.12
C VAL A 88 5.80 5.60 8.70
N THR A 89 5.96 5.85 9.99
CA THR A 89 7.22 5.62 10.71
C THR A 89 7.64 4.14 10.67
N GLU A 90 6.70 3.23 10.89
CA GLU A 90 6.95 1.79 10.81
C GLU A 90 7.40 1.36 9.42
N VAL A 91 6.73 1.83 8.36
CA VAL A 91 7.12 1.55 6.97
C VAL A 91 8.54 2.07 6.69
N MET A 92 8.83 3.31 7.06
CA MET A 92 10.16 3.91 6.83
C MET A 92 11.27 3.20 7.61
N GLN A 93 11.01 2.79 8.85
CA GLN A 93 11.95 1.99 9.66
C GLN A 93 12.19 0.61 9.06
N THR A 94 11.13 -0.05 8.59
CA THR A 94 11.23 -1.34 7.91
C THR A 94 12.09 -1.26 6.66
N LEU A 95 11.86 -0.26 5.81
CA LEU A 95 12.67 -0.06 4.61
C LEU A 95 14.14 0.22 4.96
N ALA A 96 14.40 1.04 5.97
CA ALA A 96 15.75 1.33 6.42
C ALA A 96 16.46 0.09 6.98
N ALA A 97 15.78 -0.76 7.74
CA ALA A 97 16.32 -2.03 8.25
C ALA A 97 16.71 -3.00 7.13
N HIS A 98 16.03 -2.91 5.99
CA HIS A 98 16.33 -3.67 4.78
C HIS A 98 17.22 -2.93 3.78
N HIS A 99 17.92 -1.88 4.21
CA HIS A 99 18.86 -1.08 3.40
C HIS A 99 18.23 -0.46 2.14
N ILE A 100 16.91 -0.20 2.18
CA ILE A 100 16.17 0.45 1.09
C ILE A 100 16.12 1.95 1.39
N ASP A 101 16.92 2.73 0.68
CA ASP A 101 16.94 4.20 0.77
C ASP A 101 16.11 4.80 -0.38
N LEU A 102 14.96 5.36 -0.03
CA LEU A 102 14.07 6.03 -0.98
C LEU A 102 14.54 7.45 -1.36
N GLY A 103 15.65 7.93 -0.82
CA GLY A 103 16.14 9.30 -1.05
C GLY A 103 15.32 10.40 -0.37
N TYR A 104 14.45 10.05 0.57
CA TYR A 104 13.60 10.99 1.32
C TYR A 104 13.92 10.97 2.81
N ARG A 105 13.63 12.09 3.47
CA ARG A 105 13.61 12.20 4.94
C ARG A 105 12.29 12.78 5.37
N GLU A 106 11.63 12.09 6.29
CA GLU A 106 10.36 12.50 6.86
C GLU A 106 10.49 13.74 7.77
N GLY A 107 9.42 14.54 7.86
CA GLY A 107 9.29 15.63 8.81
C GLY A 107 10.16 16.87 8.54
N VAL A 108 10.86 16.94 7.42
CA VAL A 108 11.71 18.09 7.11
C VAL A 108 11.05 19.01 6.09
N THR A 109 10.86 20.28 6.44
CA THR A 109 10.33 21.28 5.50
C THR A 109 11.29 21.47 4.31
N LYS A 110 10.74 21.78 3.12
CA LYS A 110 11.53 21.98 1.89
C LYS A 110 12.71 22.94 2.09
N ALA A 111 12.50 24.08 2.77
CA ALA A 111 13.53 25.08 3.02
C ALA A 111 14.70 24.54 3.88
N ARG A 112 14.36 23.86 4.99
CA ARG A 112 15.35 23.26 5.89
C ARG A 112 16.10 22.11 5.23
N GLN A 113 15.43 21.38 4.33
CA GLN A 113 16.05 20.32 3.55
C GLN A 113 16.99 20.85 2.48
N THR A 114 16.63 21.94 1.79
CA THR A 114 17.51 22.56 0.78
C THR A 114 18.84 22.98 1.42
N MET A 115 18.79 23.61 2.60
CA MET A 115 20.00 24.02 3.33
C MET A 115 20.85 22.82 3.75
N LYS A 116 20.21 21.74 4.25
CA LYS A 116 20.93 20.50 4.59
C LYS A 116 21.52 19.80 3.36
N ASN A 117 20.85 19.85 2.22
CA ASN A 117 21.32 19.25 0.96
C ASN A 117 22.53 20.00 0.39
N VAL A 118 22.52 21.34 0.44
CA VAL A 118 23.68 22.16 0.07
C VAL A 118 24.89 21.81 0.93
N LEU A 119 24.70 21.72 2.24
CA LEU A 119 25.78 21.33 3.17
C LEU A 119 26.26 19.88 2.93
N ALA A 120 25.35 18.96 2.60
CA ALA A 120 25.69 17.56 2.29
C ALA A 120 26.47 17.46 0.99
N MET A 121 26.07 18.22 -0.03
CA MET A 121 26.75 18.28 -1.33
C MET A 121 28.19 18.83 -1.18
N LEU A 122 28.36 19.88 -0.38
CA LEU A 122 29.68 20.44 -0.06
C LEU A 122 30.58 19.44 0.69
N ARG A 123 30.00 18.43 1.35
CA ARG A 123 30.69 17.36 2.09
C ARG A 123 30.77 16.04 1.32
N GLY A 124 30.43 16.02 0.01
CA GLY A 124 30.42 14.81 -0.81
C GLY A 124 29.41 13.74 -0.38
N ARG A 125 28.36 14.12 0.39
CA ARG A 125 27.32 13.20 0.87
C ARG A 125 26.09 13.25 -0.04
N ARG A 126 25.34 12.13 -0.10
CA ARG A 126 24.04 12.08 -0.82
C ARG A 126 23.05 13.08 -0.22
N SER A 127 22.38 13.83 -1.08
CA SER A 127 21.30 14.72 -0.67
C SER A 127 19.99 13.95 -0.60
N HIS A 128 19.15 14.25 0.40
CA HIS A 128 17.83 13.67 0.56
C HIS A 128 16.78 14.76 0.37
N ARG A 129 15.62 14.39 -0.17
CA ARG A 129 14.48 15.30 -0.30
C ARG A 129 13.63 15.24 0.98
N GLY A 130 13.26 16.42 1.51
CA GLY A 130 12.26 16.51 2.57
C GLY A 130 10.88 16.18 1.98
N ALA A 131 10.12 15.34 2.67
CA ALA A 131 8.76 14.98 2.29
C ALA A 131 7.90 14.79 3.54
N ARG A 132 6.61 15.01 3.37
CA ARG A 132 5.58 14.51 4.30
C ARG A 132 4.92 13.32 3.63
N PHE A 133 4.86 12.21 4.33
CA PHE A 133 4.20 11.01 3.86
C PHE A 133 2.85 10.85 4.54
N ALA A 134 1.92 10.25 3.81
CA ALA A 134 0.62 9.87 4.34
C ALA A 134 0.23 8.53 3.73
N GLY A 135 -0.39 7.68 4.51
CA GLY A 135 -1.04 6.48 4.02
C GLY A 135 -2.37 6.82 3.35
N ALA A 136 -2.63 6.18 2.22
CA ALA A 136 -3.92 6.18 1.55
C ALA A 136 -4.16 4.76 1.03
N TRP A 137 -5.42 4.36 0.91
CA TRP A 137 -5.75 3.00 0.50
C TRP A 137 -7.10 2.94 -0.20
N GLU A 138 -7.38 1.83 -0.84
CA GLU A 138 -8.65 1.56 -1.53
C GLU A 138 -8.97 0.06 -1.47
N PHE A 139 -10.23 -0.28 -1.52
CA PHE A 139 -10.65 -1.63 -1.84
C PHE A 139 -10.60 -1.83 -3.35
N GLN A 140 -10.06 -2.97 -3.77
CA GLN A 140 -10.06 -3.38 -5.17
C GLN A 140 -10.64 -4.79 -5.29
N MET A 141 -11.38 -5.01 -6.35
CA MET A 141 -11.94 -6.32 -6.67
C MET A 141 -11.76 -6.57 -8.16
N MET A 142 -11.31 -7.74 -8.51
CA MET A 142 -11.20 -8.19 -9.91
C MET A 142 -12.19 -9.32 -10.16
N PRO A 143 -12.95 -9.28 -11.25
CA PRO A 143 -13.81 -10.40 -11.63
C PRO A 143 -13.00 -11.68 -11.86
N ALA A 144 -13.54 -12.83 -11.45
CA ALA A 144 -12.89 -14.12 -11.71
C ALA A 144 -12.74 -14.39 -13.23
N ALA A 145 -13.70 -13.92 -14.04
CA ALA A 145 -13.62 -13.99 -15.50
C ALA A 145 -12.93 -12.75 -16.07
N GLY A 146 -11.66 -12.87 -16.41
CA GLY A 146 -10.89 -11.83 -17.11
C GLY A 146 -10.55 -10.59 -16.29
N GLY A 147 -10.60 -10.68 -14.96
CA GLY A 147 -10.14 -9.60 -14.09
C GLY A 147 -8.65 -9.35 -14.29
N HIS A 148 -8.26 -8.10 -14.52
CA HIS A 148 -6.86 -7.70 -14.68
C HIS A 148 -6.67 -6.22 -14.44
N ILE A 149 -5.44 -5.85 -14.16
CA ILE A 149 -4.97 -4.46 -14.17
C ILE A 149 -3.97 -4.34 -15.30
N LEU A 150 -4.13 -3.31 -16.15
CA LEU A 150 -3.19 -3.06 -17.25
C LEU A 150 -1.80 -2.74 -16.70
N PRO A 151 -0.73 -3.17 -17.38
CA PRO A 151 0.63 -2.77 -17.03
C PRO A 151 0.74 -1.25 -16.96
N HIS A 152 1.20 -0.75 -15.85
CA HIS A 152 1.35 0.68 -15.61
C HIS A 152 2.51 0.96 -14.66
N THR A 153 2.93 2.20 -14.61
CA THR A 153 3.83 2.72 -13.58
C THR A 153 3.01 3.58 -12.63
N ASP A 154 3.17 3.40 -11.35
CA ASP A 154 2.56 4.25 -10.34
C ASP A 154 3.04 5.71 -10.48
N THR A 155 2.21 6.64 -10.04
CA THR A 155 2.57 8.07 -10.06
C THR A 155 3.77 8.32 -9.15
N PRO A 156 4.65 9.28 -9.48
CA PRO A 156 5.83 9.61 -8.67
C PRO A 156 5.54 10.00 -7.21
N SER A 157 4.29 10.30 -6.88
CA SER A 157 3.85 10.58 -5.52
C SER A 157 3.66 9.31 -4.67
N LYS A 158 3.51 8.16 -5.30
CA LYS A 158 3.45 6.85 -4.62
C LYS A 158 4.87 6.30 -4.48
N ILE A 159 5.43 6.40 -3.29
CA ILE A 159 6.80 5.94 -3.03
C ILE A 159 6.86 4.49 -2.55
N VAL A 160 5.78 4.00 -1.97
CA VAL A 160 5.57 2.60 -1.58
C VAL A 160 4.15 2.21 -1.95
N THR A 161 4.00 1.09 -2.63
CA THR A 161 2.69 0.48 -2.91
C THR A 161 2.62 -0.86 -2.19
N MET A 162 1.54 -1.08 -1.45
CA MET A 162 1.29 -2.33 -0.75
C MET A 162 -0.04 -2.92 -1.23
N THR A 163 -0.07 -4.23 -1.39
CA THR A 163 -1.29 -4.98 -1.70
C THR A 163 -1.52 -6.00 -0.61
N LEU A 164 -2.67 -5.93 0.03
CA LEU A 164 -3.16 -6.94 0.97
C LEU A 164 -4.24 -7.75 0.25
N ALA A 165 -3.98 -9.04 0.03
CA ALA A 165 -4.97 -9.97 -0.50
C ALA A 165 -5.91 -10.40 0.64
N VAL A 166 -7.23 -10.17 0.47
CA VAL A 166 -8.28 -10.65 1.37
C VAL A 166 -9.10 -11.68 0.59
N ILE A 167 -8.83 -12.95 0.87
CA ILE A 167 -9.32 -14.09 0.07
C ILE A 167 -9.84 -15.14 1.05
N GLY A 168 -11.04 -15.65 0.79
CA GLY A 168 -11.63 -16.72 1.57
C GLY A 168 -10.88 -18.04 1.41
N GLU A 169 -11.13 -18.96 2.33
CA GLU A 169 -10.55 -20.30 2.26
C GLU A 169 -11.01 -21.00 0.97
N ASN A 170 -10.07 -21.54 0.20
CA ASN A 170 -10.29 -22.19 -1.11
C ASN A 170 -10.83 -21.29 -2.24
N GLU A 171 -10.91 -19.98 -2.06
CA GLU A 171 -11.35 -19.06 -3.13
C GLU A 171 -10.27 -18.77 -4.17
N TRP A 172 -9.01 -19.03 -3.85
CA TRP A 172 -7.90 -18.76 -4.75
C TRP A 172 -6.91 -19.92 -4.85
N THR A 173 -6.50 -20.21 -6.08
CA THR A 173 -5.38 -21.10 -6.40
C THR A 173 -4.53 -20.47 -7.49
N PRO A 174 -3.27 -20.86 -7.67
CA PRO A 174 -2.44 -20.36 -8.78
C PRO A 174 -3.08 -20.53 -10.17
N ALA A 175 -3.94 -21.53 -10.34
CA ALA A 175 -4.65 -21.78 -11.61
C ALA A 175 -5.73 -20.73 -11.93
N VAL A 176 -6.23 -20.01 -10.93
CA VAL A 176 -7.24 -18.95 -11.13
C VAL A 176 -6.59 -17.64 -11.58
N GLY A 177 -5.27 -17.51 -11.46
CA GLY A 177 -4.53 -16.29 -11.76
C GLY A 177 -4.64 -15.25 -10.63
N GLY A 178 -4.58 -13.96 -10.98
CA GLY A 178 -4.65 -12.86 -10.01
C GLY A 178 -3.34 -12.53 -9.32
N GLY A 179 -2.22 -13.09 -9.79
CA GLY A 179 -0.88 -12.73 -9.35
C GLY A 179 -0.47 -11.33 -9.84
N ILE A 180 0.60 -10.82 -9.25
CA ILE A 180 1.21 -9.54 -9.66
C ILE A 180 2.40 -9.85 -10.55
N ASP A 181 2.33 -9.43 -11.82
CA ASP A 181 3.44 -9.49 -12.76
C ASP A 181 4.26 -8.21 -12.71
N ILE A 182 5.57 -8.39 -12.61
CA ILE A 182 6.51 -7.27 -12.59
C ILE A 182 7.21 -7.21 -13.94
N ASN A 183 6.84 -6.20 -14.71
CA ASN A 183 7.41 -5.96 -16.03
C ASN A 183 8.68 -5.11 -15.93
N ARG A 184 9.72 -5.48 -16.67
CA ARG A 184 10.90 -4.61 -16.85
C ARG A 184 10.52 -3.43 -17.74
N PRO A 185 10.99 -2.22 -17.45
CA PRO A 185 10.88 -1.10 -18.39
C PRO A 185 11.53 -1.49 -19.72
N ARG A 186 10.88 -1.12 -20.80
CA ARG A 186 11.47 -1.24 -22.15
C ARG A 186 12.46 -0.12 -22.39
#